data_a5b32ba95129f2a9c9d954864b8717f7
#
_entry.id   a5b32ba95129f2a9c9d954864b8717f7
#
_cell.length_a   1.000
_cell.length_b   1.000
_cell.length_c   1.000
_cell.angle_alpha   90.00
_cell.angle_beta   90.00
_cell.angle_gamma   90.00
#
_symmetry.space_group_name_H-M   'P 1'
#
loop_
_entity.id
_entity.type
_entity.pdbx_description
1 polymer ?
#
loop_
_entity_poly.entity_id
_entity_poly.type
_entity_poly.pdbx_seq_one_letter_code
_entity_poly.pdbx_strand_id
1 'polypeptide(L)'
;MSRLKKLPKQPEVNIGTIGHVDHGKTTLVEAITGVWAARHSEELRRGITIKLGYADAPIYKCSKCEPHQSYSTEPTCPHCGSPGEFIRAVSFVDAPGHEALMATMLSGAAVMDGAILVIAADESCPQPQTREHLAAIELAGVKNLVIVQNKIDIVDEKRALESYKEIIEFVKGTGAEGVPIIPVSAQHSVNIDAVLQALEENIPTPSRDPDKPPRMYVVRSFDVNKPGTSVETLTGGVIGGSILQGRFEAGDEIEIRPGVRVEKHGKTLYEPIFTEIVSLHAGGRKVKEAQCGGLVGIGTLLDPSLTKADGLIGNLVGKPNMLPPNRSELVLDSHLLERAIGTKELVQVDRVNKGERLLLDVGTAITVGSVVSMKNDIVTLQLARPVCAEEGDRAAISRKMAGRWRLIGYGIIKE
;
A
#
# COMPACT_ATOMS: atom_id res chain seq x y z
N MET A 1 8.17 -21.80 11.26
CA MET A 1 7.04 -21.25 10.48
C MET A 1 5.93 -20.88 11.46
N SER A 2 5.75 -19.61 11.81
CA SER A 2 4.60 -19.19 12.60
C SER A 2 3.34 -19.46 11.75
N ARG A 3 2.39 -20.23 12.28
CA ARG A 3 1.09 -20.41 11.64
C ARG A 3 0.42 -19.05 11.61
N LEU A 4 0.07 -18.54 10.42
CA LEU A 4 -0.78 -17.37 10.27
C LEU A 4 -1.99 -17.56 11.18
N LYS A 5 -2.22 -16.65 12.13
CA LYS A 5 -3.42 -16.67 12.98
C LYS A 5 -4.64 -16.54 12.06
N LYS A 6 -5.61 -17.44 12.18
CA LYS A 6 -6.87 -17.33 11.46
C LYS A 6 -7.71 -16.23 12.11
N LEU A 7 -8.02 -15.21 11.35
CA LEU A 7 -8.84 -14.11 11.83
C LEU A 7 -10.32 -14.49 11.95
N PRO A 8 -11.10 -13.88 12.87
CA PRO A 8 -12.55 -14.07 12.95
C PRO A 8 -13.28 -13.68 11.66
N LYS A 9 -12.84 -12.56 11.04
CA LYS A 9 -13.37 -12.05 9.76
C LYS A 9 -12.24 -11.65 8.83
N GLN A 10 -12.57 -11.41 7.54
CA GLN A 10 -11.68 -10.75 6.60
C GLN A 10 -11.36 -9.33 7.10
N PRO A 11 -10.12 -8.82 6.94
CA PRO A 11 -9.81 -7.43 7.21
C PRO A 11 -10.67 -6.48 6.38
N GLU A 12 -11.10 -5.40 7.01
CA GLU A 12 -12.01 -4.41 6.41
C GLU A 12 -11.28 -3.12 6.03
N VAL A 13 -10.07 -2.93 6.57
CA VAL A 13 -9.27 -1.71 6.43
C VAL A 13 -7.83 -2.07 6.13
N ASN A 14 -7.21 -1.30 5.22
CA ASN A 14 -5.78 -1.39 4.91
C ASN A 14 -5.04 -0.20 5.52
N ILE A 15 -4.09 -0.46 6.41
CA ILE A 15 -3.30 0.56 7.11
C ILE A 15 -1.86 0.46 6.64
N GLY A 16 -1.36 1.51 5.97
CA GLY A 16 0.04 1.58 5.54
C GLY A 16 0.99 1.95 6.68
N THR A 17 2.19 1.38 6.70
CA THR A 17 3.27 1.92 7.52
C THR A 17 4.27 2.67 6.65
N ILE A 18 4.51 3.93 6.98
CA ILE A 18 5.35 4.85 6.23
C ILE A 18 6.36 5.53 7.16
N GLY A 19 7.42 6.08 6.61
CA GLY A 19 8.49 6.74 7.36
C GLY A 19 9.88 6.33 6.88
N HIS A 20 10.90 6.88 7.49
CA HIS A 20 12.30 6.66 7.10
C HIS A 20 12.76 5.21 7.26
N VAL A 21 13.87 4.84 6.61
CA VAL A 21 14.56 3.56 6.87
C VAL A 21 14.96 3.50 8.34
N ASP A 22 14.94 2.32 8.91
CA ASP A 22 15.33 2.02 10.32
C ASP A 22 14.52 2.72 11.42
N HIS A 23 13.42 3.43 11.07
CA HIS A 23 12.49 3.98 12.08
C HIS A 23 11.60 2.91 12.75
N GLY A 24 11.71 1.63 12.33
CA GLY A 24 11.02 0.49 12.98
C GLY A 24 9.62 0.21 12.48
N LYS A 25 9.30 0.53 11.21
CA LYS A 25 8.00 0.23 10.58
C LYS A 25 7.64 -1.26 10.65
N THR A 26 8.52 -2.12 10.16
CA THR A 26 8.32 -3.58 10.15
C THR A 26 8.26 -4.14 11.57
N THR A 27 9.09 -3.62 12.49
CA THR A 27 9.06 -3.99 13.92
C THR A 27 7.73 -3.62 14.58
N LEU A 28 7.17 -2.45 14.23
CA LEU A 28 5.85 -2.03 14.72
C LEU A 28 4.74 -2.95 14.20
N VAL A 29 4.78 -3.31 12.92
CA VAL A 29 3.84 -4.28 12.34
C VAL A 29 3.96 -5.64 13.05
N GLU A 30 5.16 -6.11 13.32
CA GLU A 30 5.38 -7.35 14.07
C GLU A 30 4.86 -7.25 15.51
N ALA A 31 5.11 -6.14 16.21
CA ALA A 31 4.62 -5.92 17.57
C ALA A 31 3.08 -5.96 17.66
N ILE A 32 2.39 -5.44 16.63
CA ILE A 32 0.92 -5.45 16.55
C ILE A 32 0.40 -6.83 16.15
N THR A 33 0.96 -7.43 15.10
CA THR A 33 0.37 -8.62 14.44
C THR A 33 0.94 -9.95 14.94
N GLY A 34 2.14 -9.92 15.53
CA GLY A 34 2.94 -11.10 15.83
C GLY A 34 3.55 -11.75 14.58
N VAL A 35 3.57 -11.04 13.44
CA VAL A 35 4.05 -11.55 12.15
C VAL A 35 5.08 -10.60 11.56
N TRP A 36 6.27 -11.12 11.27
CA TRP A 36 7.28 -10.39 10.50
C TRP A 36 6.85 -10.25 9.05
N ALA A 37 6.56 -9.04 8.59
CA ALA A 37 6.00 -8.77 7.27
C ALA A 37 7.02 -8.94 6.13
N ALA A 38 8.30 -8.64 6.36
CA ALA A 38 9.38 -8.81 5.39
C ALA A 38 9.79 -10.30 5.31
N ARG A 39 9.34 -10.99 4.25
CA ARG A 39 9.56 -12.45 4.08
C ARG A 39 10.44 -12.82 2.91
N HIS A 40 10.85 -11.86 2.10
CA HIS A 40 11.70 -12.13 0.94
C HIS A 40 13.13 -12.39 1.41
N SER A 41 13.78 -13.40 0.84
CA SER A 41 15.15 -13.81 1.24
C SER A 41 16.19 -12.69 1.15
N GLU A 42 16.04 -11.78 0.19
CA GLU A 42 16.90 -10.62 0.01
C GLU A 42 16.62 -9.53 1.06
N GLU A 43 15.37 -9.36 1.50
CA GLU A 43 14.98 -8.46 2.60
C GLU A 43 15.61 -8.92 3.93
N LEU A 44 15.50 -10.23 4.22
CA LEU A 44 16.08 -10.82 5.42
C LEU A 44 17.61 -10.70 5.44
N ARG A 45 18.27 -10.79 4.27
CA ARG A 45 19.72 -10.66 4.16
C ARG A 45 20.20 -9.21 4.31
N ARG A 46 19.43 -8.24 3.81
CA ARG A 46 19.79 -6.82 3.82
C ARG A 46 19.22 -6.05 5.00
N GLY A 47 18.28 -6.62 5.74
CA GLY A 47 17.59 -5.96 6.85
C GLY A 47 16.65 -4.81 6.43
N ILE A 48 16.24 -4.76 5.16
CA ILE A 48 15.36 -3.70 4.62
C ILE A 48 14.16 -4.30 3.90
N THR A 49 13.02 -3.63 3.96
CA THR A 49 11.83 -3.97 3.16
C THR A 49 12.05 -3.52 1.72
N ILE A 50 11.89 -4.43 0.76
CA ILE A 50 12.07 -4.15 -0.70
C ILE A 50 10.71 -4.20 -1.40
N LYS A 51 9.89 -5.17 -1.07
CA LYS A 51 8.53 -5.36 -1.59
C LYS A 51 7.51 -4.96 -0.53
N LEU A 52 6.28 -4.71 -0.94
CA LEU A 52 5.20 -4.52 0.02
C LEU A 52 5.03 -5.77 0.88
N GLY A 53 5.22 -5.60 2.18
CA GLY A 53 4.95 -6.62 3.19
C GLY A 53 3.51 -6.53 3.67
N TYR A 54 2.96 -7.65 4.14
CA TYR A 54 1.56 -7.71 4.57
C TYR A 54 1.40 -8.56 5.82
N ALA A 55 0.63 -8.02 6.77
CA ALA A 55 0.25 -8.74 7.97
C ALA A 55 -1.12 -8.28 8.46
N ASP A 56 -1.92 -9.22 8.96
CA ASP A 56 -3.27 -8.96 9.44
C ASP A 56 -3.36 -9.10 10.96
N ALA A 57 -4.22 -8.29 11.58
CA ALA A 57 -4.53 -8.42 13.00
C ALA A 57 -6.03 -8.20 13.28
N PRO A 58 -6.61 -8.95 14.23
CA PRO A 58 -7.90 -8.64 14.79
C PRO A 58 -7.74 -7.56 15.86
N ILE A 59 -8.73 -6.69 16.03
CA ILE A 59 -8.76 -5.73 17.13
C ILE A 59 -9.92 -6.07 18.05
N TYR A 60 -9.60 -6.18 19.35
CA TYR A 60 -10.56 -6.43 20.42
C TYR A 60 -10.55 -5.26 21.40
N LYS A 61 -11.70 -5.00 22.02
CA LYS A 61 -11.87 -4.00 23.06
C LYS A 61 -12.33 -4.62 24.36
N CYS A 62 -11.62 -4.33 25.45
CA CYS A 62 -12.01 -4.72 26.81
C CYS A 62 -12.91 -3.63 27.41
N SER A 63 -14.07 -4.01 27.95
CA SER A 63 -15.00 -3.10 28.60
C SER A 63 -14.65 -2.77 30.07
N LYS A 64 -13.62 -3.42 30.64
CA LYS A 64 -13.27 -3.29 32.07
C LYS A 64 -12.00 -2.47 32.33
N CYS A 65 -11.18 -2.23 31.27
CA CYS A 65 -9.95 -1.48 31.39
C CYS A 65 -10.16 -0.01 31.02
N GLU A 66 -9.24 0.86 31.46
CA GLU A 66 -9.16 2.25 31.04
C GLU A 66 -8.97 2.35 29.52
N PRO A 67 -9.43 3.41 28.87
CA PRO A 67 -9.42 3.53 27.40
C PRO A 67 -8.06 3.19 26.75
N HIS A 68 -6.96 3.71 27.31
CA HIS A 68 -5.60 3.50 26.79
C HIS A 68 -5.06 2.06 26.98
N GLN A 69 -5.71 1.22 27.80
CA GLN A 69 -5.37 -0.18 28.05
C GLN A 69 -6.45 -1.15 27.57
N SER A 70 -7.49 -0.62 26.90
CA SER A 70 -8.66 -1.43 26.54
C SER A 70 -8.53 -2.16 25.22
N TYR A 71 -7.57 -1.81 24.36
CA TYR A 71 -7.44 -2.40 23.03
C TYR A 71 -6.32 -3.44 22.97
N SER A 72 -6.57 -4.54 22.28
CA SER A 72 -5.58 -5.61 22.06
C SER A 72 -5.83 -6.36 20.78
N THR A 73 -4.86 -7.15 20.34
CA THR A 73 -5.00 -8.10 19.23
C THR A 73 -5.28 -9.53 19.69
N GLU A 74 -5.49 -9.71 20.98
CA GLU A 74 -5.82 -11.00 21.58
C GLU A 74 -7.27 -10.99 22.09
N PRO A 75 -8.01 -12.13 21.97
CA PRO A 75 -9.41 -12.21 22.41
C PRO A 75 -9.57 -12.09 23.93
N THR A 76 -8.48 -12.27 24.68
CA THR A 76 -8.42 -12.07 26.14
C THR A 76 -7.58 -10.86 26.44
N CYS A 77 -8.13 -9.92 27.20
CA CYS A 77 -7.42 -8.69 27.57
C CYS A 77 -6.13 -9.01 28.34
N PRO A 78 -4.97 -8.53 27.88
CA PRO A 78 -3.70 -8.81 28.55
C PRO A 78 -3.57 -8.15 29.93
N HIS A 79 -4.34 -7.09 30.20
CA HIS A 79 -4.25 -6.34 31.47
C HIS A 79 -5.12 -6.95 32.57
N CYS A 80 -6.36 -7.36 32.28
CA CYS A 80 -7.29 -7.81 33.31
C CYS A 80 -7.77 -9.26 33.13
N GLY A 81 -7.36 -9.96 32.08
CA GLY A 81 -7.76 -11.33 31.79
C GLY A 81 -9.22 -11.52 31.36
N SER A 82 -10.00 -10.42 31.19
CA SER A 82 -11.38 -10.50 30.74
C SER A 82 -11.49 -10.74 29.24
N PRO A 83 -12.58 -11.36 28.74
CA PRO A 83 -12.79 -11.47 27.31
C PRO A 83 -12.97 -10.09 26.67
N GLY A 84 -12.30 -9.86 25.53
CA GLY A 84 -12.47 -8.68 24.70
C GLY A 84 -13.57 -8.87 23.66
N GLU A 85 -14.29 -7.82 23.36
CA GLU A 85 -15.22 -7.75 22.25
C GLU A 85 -14.46 -7.56 20.93
N PHE A 86 -14.74 -8.40 19.92
CA PHE A 86 -14.17 -8.24 18.60
C PHE A 86 -14.75 -7.00 17.91
N ILE A 87 -13.90 -6.06 17.54
CA ILE A 87 -14.30 -4.83 16.84
C ILE A 87 -14.23 -5.04 15.34
N ARG A 88 -13.02 -5.23 14.81
CA ARG A 88 -12.76 -5.46 13.38
C ARG A 88 -11.41 -6.14 13.16
N ALA A 89 -11.17 -6.55 11.93
CA ALA A 89 -9.85 -6.97 11.49
C ALA A 89 -9.23 -5.91 10.57
N VAL A 90 -7.93 -5.69 10.69
CA VAL A 90 -7.16 -4.74 9.88
C VAL A 90 -6.02 -5.47 9.17
N SER A 91 -5.67 -4.98 7.99
CA SER A 91 -4.52 -5.44 7.22
C SER A 91 -3.46 -4.34 7.20
N PHE A 92 -2.24 -4.65 7.62
CA PHE A 92 -1.11 -3.73 7.56
C PHE A 92 -0.35 -3.93 6.25
N VAL A 93 -0.07 -2.81 5.58
CA VAL A 93 0.73 -2.73 4.35
C VAL A 93 2.07 -2.12 4.73
N ASP A 94 3.09 -2.96 4.89
CA ASP A 94 4.44 -2.51 5.26
C ASP A 94 5.18 -2.00 4.02
N ALA A 95 5.28 -0.69 3.90
CA ALA A 95 5.90 -0.04 2.75
C ALA A 95 7.42 0.11 2.92
N PRO A 96 8.21 -0.07 1.84
CA PRO A 96 9.65 0.11 1.88
C PRO A 96 10.01 1.57 2.21
N GLY A 97 11.01 1.77 3.08
CA GLY A 97 11.46 3.10 3.49
C GLY A 97 12.55 3.72 2.61
N HIS A 98 13.15 2.96 1.71
CA HIS A 98 14.30 3.41 0.92
C HIS A 98 13.88 4.27 -0.28
N GLU A 99 14.56 5.41 -0.52
CA GLU A 99 14.25 6.36 -1.60
C GLU A 99 14.16 5.75 -3.01
N ALA A 100 14.96 4.71 -3.29
CA ALA A 100 14.92 4.03 -4.59
C ALA A 100 13.62 3.23 -4.82
N LEU A 101 12.81 3.02 -3.77
CA LEU A 101 11.59 2.23 -3.79
C LEU A 101 10.31 3.09 -3.67
N MET A 102 10.43 4.41 -3.93
CA MET A 102 9.31 5.35 -3.84
C MET A 102 8.13 4.93 -4.73
N ALA A 103 8.38 4.46 -5.96
CA ALA A 103 7.32 3.96 -6.83
C ALA A 103 6.59 2.73 -6.23
N THR A 104 7.32 1.82 -5.56
CA THR A 104 6.70 0.69 -4.83
C THR A 104 5.84 1.19 -3.66
N MET A 105 6.31 2.21 -2.95
CA MET A 105 5.55 2.84 -1.87
C MET A 105 4.27 3.50 -2.40
N LEU A 106 4.34 4.26 -3.49
CA LEU A 106 3.17 4.89 -4.14
C LEU A 106 2.16 3.85 -4.64
N SER A 107 2.64 2.77 -5.26
CA SER A 107 1.80 1.63 -5.65
C SER A 107 1.10 1.00 -4.42
N GLY A 108 1.78 0.93 -3.28
CA GLY A 108 1.18 0.50 -2.01
C GLY A 108 0.13 1.49 -1.48
N ALA A 109 0.40 2.80 -1.60
CA ALA A 109 -0.52 3.84 -1.14
C ALA A 109 -1.89 3.78 -1.83
N ALA A 110 -1.95 3.29 -3.07
CA ALA A 110 -3.20 3.11 -3.82
C ALA A 110 -4.19 2.12 -3.18
N VAL A 111 -3.72 1.27 -2.27
CA VAL A 111 -4.57 0.30 -1.57
C VAL A 111 -4.74 0.63 -0.08
N MET A 112 -4.18 1.75 0.41
CA MET A 112 -4.25 2.17 1.81
C MET A 112 -5.48 3.03 2.08
N ASP A 113 -6.16 2.75 3.18
CA ASP A 113 -7.30 3.54 3.69
C ASP A 113 -6.86 4.56 4.73
N GLY A 114 -5.75 4.29 5.36
CA GLY A 114 -5.08 5.14 6.32
C GLY A 114 -3.62 4.74 6.45
N ALA A 115 -2.83 5.51 7.19
CA ALA A 115 -1.43 5.19 7.40
C ALA A 115 -0.92 5.54 8.80
N ILE A 116 0.12 4.82 9.22
CA ILE A 116 0.92 5.11 10.40
C ILE A 116 2.24 5.72 9.94
N LEU A 117 2.49 6.97 10.30
CA LEU A 117 3.78 7.61 10.09
C LEU A 117 4.69 7.30 11.28
N VAL A 118 5.71 6.47 11.04
CA VAL A 118 6.65 6.03 12.08
C VAL A 118 7.90 6.91 12.04
N ILE A 119 8.20 7.54 13.18
CA ILE A 119 9.34 8.44 13.38
C ILE A 119 10.13 7.95 14.59
N ALA A 120 11.43 7.75 14.43
CA ALA A 120 12.30 7.34 15.54
C ALA A 120 12.69 8.53 16.40
N ALA A 121 12.60 8.38 17.73
CA ALA A 121 12.89 9.45 18.69
C ALA A 121 14.39 9.78 18.80
N ASP A 122 15.26 8.83 18.43
CA ASP A 122 16.72 8.96 18.47
C ASP A 122 17.29 9.84 17.34
N GLU A 123 16.50 10.04 16.27
CA GLU A 123 16.90 10.84 15.12
C GLU A 123 16.17 12.18 15.06
N SER A 124 16.75 13.17 14.38
CA SER A 124 16.10 14.46 14.14
C SER A 124 14.91 14.31 13.18
N CYS A 125 13.84 15.04 13.42
CA CYS A 125 12.65 15.04 12.56
C CYS A 125 12.53 16.38 11.81
N PRO A 126 12.22 16.32 10.50
CA PRO A 126 12.01 15.14 9.65
C PRO A 126 13.29 14.63 8.97
N GLN A 127 13.39 13.32 8.79
CA GLN A 127 14.34 12.72 7.87
C GLN A 127 13.87 12.87 6.41
N PRO A 128 14.76 12.74 5.40
CA PRO A 128 14.38 12.94 3.99
C PRO A 128 13.20 12.06 3.54
N GLN A 129 13.23 10.74 3.80
CA GLN A 129 12.14 9.85 3.40
C GLN A 129 10.87 10.06 4.25
N THR A 130 10.95 10.59 5.46
CA THR A 130 9.77 10.96 6.25
C THR A 130 8.94 12.02 5.52
N ARG A 131 9.61 13.06 4.95
CA ARG A 131 8.97 14.08 4.11
C ARG A 131 8.39 13.49 2.82
N GLU A 132 9.19 12.65 2.13
CA GLU A 132 8.77 12.00 0.89
C GLU A 132 7.51 11.17 1.08
N HIS A 133 7.48 10.35 2.12
CA HIS A 133 6.36 9.45 2.38
C HIS A 133 5.09 10.19 2.80
N LEU A 134 5.19 11.21 3.67
CA LEU A 134 4.02 12.00 4.06
C LEU A 134 3.40 12.66 2.83
N ALA A 135 4.19 13.34 2.02
CA ALA A 135 3.67 13.97 0.81
C ALA A 135 3.13 12.97 -0.22
N ALA A 136 3.77 11.81 -0.36
CA ALA A 136 3.31 10.78 -1.29
C ALA A 136 1.92 10.25 -0.93
N ILE A 137 1.63 10.00 0.36
CA ILE A 137 0.30 9.55 0.79
C ILE A 137 -0.76 10.66 0.72
N GLU A 138 -0.37 11.92 0.96
CA GLU A 138 -1.26 13.07 0.74
C GLU A 138 -1.66 13.18 -0.73
N LEU A 139 -0.68 13.05 -1.65
CA LEU A 139 -0.93 13.06 -3.10
C LEU A 139 -1.74 11.84 -3.56
N ALA A 140 -1.56 10.67 -2.93
CA ALA A 140 -2.40 9.50 -3.15
C ALA A 140 -3.82 9.66 -2.61
N GLY A 141 -4.08 10.69 -1.80
CA GLY A 141 -5.39 10.99 -1.24
C GLY A 141 -5.71 10.26 0.07
N VAL A 142 -4.71 9.66 0.72
CA VAL A 142 -4.87 9.05 2.06
C VAL A 142 -4.93 10.15 3.10
N LYS A 143 -6.08 10.26 3.80
CA LYS A 143 -6.37 11.36 4.73
C LYS A 143 -6.29 10.95 6.19
N ASN A 144 -6.48 9.67 6.49
CA ASN A 144 -6.56 9.16 7.85
C ASN A 144 -5.17 8.74 8.32
N LEU A 145 -4.62 9.42 9.31
CA LEU A 145 -3.25 9.23 9.77
C LEU A 145 -3.17 9.06 11.28
N VAL A 146 -2.17 8.31 11.71
CA VAL A 146 -1.67 8.24 13.10
C VAL A 146 -0.16 8.39 13.05
N ILE A 147 0.42 9.11 13.99
CA ILE A 147 1.89 9.25 14.10
C ILE A 147 2.37 8.41 15.28
N VAL A 148 3.41 7.64 15.04
CA VAL A 148 4.08 6.83 16.07
C VAL A 148 5.50 7.38 16.26
N GLN A 149 5.78 7.88 17.46
CA GLN A 149 7.12 8.22 17.92
C GLN A 149 7.75 6.95 18.51
N ASN A 150 8.54 6.25 17.69
CA ASN A 150 9.12 4.96 18.04
C ASN A 150 10.49 5.09 18.71
N LYS A 151 10.98 4.00 19.31
CA LYS A 151 12.29 3.86 19.94
C LYS A 151 12.46 4.77 21.19
N ILE A 152 11.37 4.98 21.96
CA ILE A 152 11.46 5.77 23.20
C ILE A 152 12.30 5.11 24.29
N ASP A 153 12.58 3.82 24.14
CA ASP A 153 13.38 3.00 25.07
C ASP A 153 14.90 3.28 25.02
N ILE A 154 15.37 3.88 23.93
CA ILE A 154 16.80 4.16 23.74
C ILE A 154 17.16 5.65 23.87
N VAL A 155 16.20 6.49 24.25
CA VAL A 155 16.41 7.93 24.47
C VAL A 155 16.00 8.33 25.90
N ASP A 156 16.56 9.43 26.39
CA ASP A 156 16.10 10.02 27.63
C ASP A 156 14.82 10.85 27.46
N GLU A 157 14.17 11.20 28.54
CA GLU A 157 12.94 11.99 28.55
C GLU A 157 13.10 13.33 27.81
N LYS A 158 14.24 13.98 27.95
CA LYS A 158 14.53 15.27 27.30
C LYS A 158 14.51 15.11 25.78
N ARG A 159 15.24 14.10 25.24
CA ARG A 159 15.28 13.83 23.80
C ARG A 159 13.91 13.40 23.27
N ALA A 160 13.16 12.60 24.03
CA ALA A 160 11.80 12.22 23.66
C ALA A 160 10.89 13.45 23.51
N LEU A 161 10.94 14.40 24.45
CA LEU A 161 10.17 15.65 24.38
C LEU A 161 10.64 16.59 23.26
N GLU A 162 11.96 16.65 22.98
CA GLU A 162 12.50 17.39 21.84
C GLU A 162 11.99 16.81 20.51
N SER A 163 12.10 15.49 20.34
CA SER A 163 11.58 14.78 19.17
C SER A 163 10.09 15.01 18.98
N TYR A 164 9.29 14.98 20.04
CA TYR A 164 7.87 15.28 19.98
C TYR A 164 7.59 16.69 19.41
N LYS A 165 8.35 17.69 19.85
CA LYS A 165 8.24 19.07 19.34
C LYS A 165 8.67 19.19 17.88
N GLU A 166 9.75 18.48 17.49
CA GLU A 166 10.20 18.42 16.10
C GLU A 166 9.11 17.81 15.20
N ILE A 167 8.40 16.77 15.66
CA ILE A 167 7.29 16.16 14.93
C ILE A 167 6.14 17.16 14.74
N ILE A 168 5.72 17.85 15.81
CA ILE A 168 4.64 18.86 15.73
C ILE A 168 5.00 19.95 14.71
N GLU A 169 6.23 20.49 14.75
CA GLU A 169 6.64 21.54 13.82
C GLU A 169 6.73 21.02 12.38
N PHE A 170 7.15 19.77 12.20
CA PHE A 170 7.22 19.15 10.87
C PHE A 170 5.86 18.98 10.20
N VAL A 171 4.84 18.56 10.96
CA VAL A 171 3.51 18.29 10.38
C VAL A 171 2.63 19.53 10.27
N LYS A 172 3.06 20.65 10.78
CA LYS A 172 2.34 21.92 10.70
C LYS A 172 2.11 22.36 9.27
N GLY A 173 0.88 22.68 8.92
CA GLY A 173 0.46 23.03 7.56
C GLY A 173 0.36 21.86 6.59
N THR A 174 0.50 20.61 7.06
CA THR A 174 0.28 19.38 6.29
C THR A 174 -1.04 18.72 6.66
N GLY A 175 -1.48 17.72 5.89
CA GLY A 175 -2.64 16.90 6.24
C GLY A 175 -2.50 16.08 7.52
N ALA A 176 -1.30 16.03 8.10
CA ALA A 176 -1.02 15.38 9.38
C ALA A 176 -1.04 16.35 10.59
N GLU A 177 -1.41 17.63 10.39
CA GLU A 177 -1.52 18.57 11.50
C GLU A 177 -2.67 18.18 12.44
N GLY A 178 -2.37 18.13 13.75
CA GLY A 178 -3.33 17.74 14.79
C GLY A 178 -3.61 16.24 14.92
N VAL A 179 -2.94 15.41 14.13
CA VAL A 179 -3.00 13.95 14.22
C VAL A 179 -2.34 13.49 15.54
N PRO A 180 -2.90 12.45 16.23
CA PRO A 180 -2.32 11.97 17.47
C PRO A 180 -0.91 11.41 17.27
N ILE A 181 -0.01 11.73 18.19
CA ILE A 181 1.38 11.25 18.22
C ILE A 181 1.50 10.30 19.42
N ILE A 182 1.74 9.03 19.17
CA ILE A 182 1.81 7.99 20.20
C ILE A 182 3.28 7.59 20.43
N PRO A 183 3.84 7.83 21.62
CA PRO A 183 5.19 7.37 21.95
C PRO A 183 5.18 5.86 22.20
N VAL A 184 6.05 5.10 21.51
CA VAL A 184 6.11 3.64 21.62
C VAL A 184 7.56 3.12 21.66
N SER A 185 7.72 1.93 22.23
CA SER A 185 8.83 1.04 21.92
C SER A 185 8.27 -0.19 21.22
N ALA A 186 8.38 -0.23 19.90
CA ALA A 186 7.92 -1.38 19.10
C ALA A 186 8.71 -2.65 19.47
N GLN A 187 10.02 -2.51 19.75
CA GLN A 187 10.88 -3.62 20.15
C GLN A 187 10.45 -4.28 21.47
N HIS A 188 9.92 -3.52 22.40
CA HIS A 188 9.49 -3.99 23.72
C HIS A 188 7.95 -4.05 23.85
N SER A 189 7.22 -3.81 22.76
CA SER A 189 5.74 -3.80 22.72
C SER A 189 5.11 -2.82 23.74
N VAL A 190 5.77 -1.69 24.01
CA VAL A 190 5.27 -0.65 24.93
C VAL A 190 4.31 0.27 24.19
N ASN A 191 3.14 0.56 24.77
CA ASN A 191 2.07 1.42 24.25
C ASN A 191 1.44 0.95 22.93
N ILE A 192 1.51 -0.36 22.60
CA ILE A 192 0.85 -0.91 21.42
C ILE A 192 -0.68 -0.81 21.54
N ASP A 193 -1.23 -0.97 22.73
CA ASP A 193 -2.64 -0.74 23.05
C ASP A 193 -3.11 0.68 22.73
N ALA A 194 -2.31 1.69 23.08
CA ALA A 194 -2.58 3.09 22.72
C ALA A 194 -2.51 3.34 21.20
N VAL A 195 -1.61 2.66 20.49
CA VAL A 195 -1.61 2.70 19.01
C VAL A 195 -2.90 2.11 18.47
N LEU A 196 -3.35 0.95 18.95
CA LEU A 196 -4.60 0.33 18.52
C LEU A 196 -5.81 1.23 18.80
N GLN A 197 -5.85 1.89 19.95
CA GLN A 197 -6.88 2.90 20.25
C GLN A 197 -6.85 4.03 19.21
N ALA A 198 -5.67 4.61 18.95
CA ALA A 198 -5.55 5.71 17.99
C ALA A 198 -5.97 5.29 16.57
N LEU A 199 -5.69 4.05 16.15
CA LEU A 199 -6.13 3.51 14.87
C LEU A 199 -7.67 3.41 14.81
N GLU A 200 -8.32 2.94 15.88
CA GLU A 200 -9.78 2.84 15.94
C GLU A 200 -10.47 4.20 15.91
N GLU A 201 -9.89 5.20 16.55
CA GLU A 201 -10.47 6.55 16.65
C GLU A 201 -10.22 7.40 15.40
N ASN A 202 -9.11 7.18 14.68
CA ASN A 202 -8.68 8.08 13.59
C ASN A 202 -8.70 7.45 12.20
N ILE A 203 -8.78 6.12 12.08
CA ILE A 203 -8.84 5.44 10.78
C ILE A 203 -10.15 4.64 10.69
N PRO A 204 -11.24 5.28 10.25
CA PRO A 204 -12.54 4.61 10.12
C PRO A 204 -12.52 3.54 9.02
N THR A 205 -13.39 2.54 9.12
CA THR A 205 -13.64 1.60 8.03
C THR A 205 -14.29 2.34 6.86
N PRO A 206 -13.70 2.33 5.66
CA PRO A 206 -14.26 3.02 4.51
C PRO A 206 -15.61 2.42 4.11
N SER A 207 -16.54 3.29 3.71
CA SER A 207 -17.78 2.84 3.08
C SER A 207 -17.48 2.36 1.66
N ARG A 208 -17.64 1.07 1.42
CA ARG A 208 -17.46 0.42 0.11
C ARG A 208 -18.77 -0.25 -0.28
N ASP A 209 -19.04 -0.26 -1.59
CA ASP A 209 -20.25 -0.83 -2.14
C ASP A 209 -19.98 -2.29 -2.58
N PRO A 210 -20.52 -3.30 -1.86
CA PRO A 210 -20.32 -4.71 -2.19
C PRO A 210 -21.13 -5.17 -3.41
N ASP A 211 -22.11 -4.39 -3.86
CA ASP A 211 -23.01 -4.75 -4.98
C ASP A 211 -22.54 -4.19 -6.31
N LYS A 212 -21.53 -3.32 -6.31
CA LYS A 212 -20.88 -2.87 -7.55
C LYS A 212 -20.11 -4.01 -8.23
N PRO A 213 -19.90 -3.92 -9.57
CA PRO A 213 -18.98 -4.83 -10.26
C PRO A 213 -17.62 -4.88 -9.55
N PRO A 214 -17.11 -6.07 -9.21
CA PRO A 214 -15.89 -6.17 -8.42
C PRO A 214 -14.68 -5.62 -9.16
N ARG A 215 -13.81 -4.93 -8.41
CA ARG A 215 -12.51 -4.45 -8.87
C ARG A 215 -11.46 -4.70 -7.81
N MET A 216 -10.32 -5.26 -8.21
CA MET A 216 -9.18 -5.52 -7.33
C MET A 216 -7.89 -5.05 -7.98
N TYR A 217 -7.10 -4.23 -7.30
CA TYR A 217 -5.72 -3.95 -7.70
C TYR A 217 -4.82 -5.14 -7.39
N VAL A 218 -4.00 -5.53 -8.36
CA VAL A 218 -2.96 -6.54 -8.16
C VAL A 218 -1.72 -5.86 -7.59
N VAL A 219 -1.36 -6.25 -6.38
CA VAL A 219 -0.17 -5.77 -5.66
C VAL A 219 0.92 -6.82 -5.57
N ARG A 220 0.58 -8.10 -5.75
CA ARG A 220 1.50 -9.23 -5.78
C ARG A 220 1.01 -10.27 -6.79
N SER A 221 1.94 -11.02 -7.38
CA SER A 221 1.61 -12.25 -8.07
C SER A 221 2.76 -13.25 -7.93
N PHE A 222 2.44 -14.54 -7.83
CA PHE A 222 3.46 -15.56 -7.58
C PHE A 222 3.02 -16.94 -8.03
N ASP A 223 4.01 -17.74 -8.35
CA ASP A 223 3.91 -19.18 -8.55
C ASP A 223 4.07 -19.88 -7.18
N VAL A 224 3.09 -20.72 -6.82
CA VAL A 224 3.09 -21.47 -5.56
C VAL A 224 3.68 -22.87 -5.70
N ASN A 225 4.02 -23.28 -6.91
CA ASN A 225 4.54 -24.60 -7.18
C ASN A 225 6.00 -24.72 -6.72
N LYS A 226 6.35 -25.87 -6.20
CA LYS A 226 7.75 -26.17 -5.84
C LYS A 226 8.54 -26.52 -7.10
N PRO A 227 9.84 -26.20 -7.15
CA PRO A 227 10.70 -26.70 -8.21
C PRO A 227 10.62 -28.23 -8.34
N GLY A 228 10.42 -28.73 -9.58
CA GLY A 228 10.27 -30.16 -9.83
C GLY A 228 8.84 -30.71 -9.75
N THR A 229 7.82 -29.87 -9.50
CA THR A 229 6.42 -30.29 -9.61
C THR A 229 6.10 -30.71 -11.05
N SER A 230 5.45 -31.87 -11.23
CA SER A 230 5.06 -32.36 -12.56
C SER A 230 3.98 -31.46 -13.16
N VAL A 231 3.97 -31.34 -14.49
CA VAL A 231 3.02 -30.50 -15.24
C VAL A 231 1.57 -30.83 -14.92
N GLU A 232 1.27 -32.12 -14.73
CA GLU A 232 -0.08 -32.63 -14.44
C GLU A 232 -0.61 -32.22 -13.05
N THR A 233 0.30 -31.88 -12.11
CA THR A 233 -0.06 -31.49 -10.73
C THR A 233 0.19 -30.03 -10.44
N LEU A 234 0.52 -29.21 -11.45
CA LEU A 234 0.72 -27.78 -11.29
C LEU A 234 -0.57 -27.11 -10.79
N THR A 235 -0.42 -26.33 -9.76
CA THR A 235 -1.44 -25.37 -9.33
C THR A 235 -1.31 -24.12 -10.20
N GLY A 236 -2.40 -23.55 -10.65
CA GLY A 236 -2.39 -22.30 -11.42
C GLY A 236 -1.83 -21.13 -10.63
N GLY A 237 -1.48 -20.07 -11.34
CA GLY A 237 -0.87 -18.89 -10.76
C GLY A 237 -1.76 -18.21 -9.72
N VAL A 238 -1.14 -17.54 -8.75
CA VAL A 238 -1.83 -16.81 -7.68
C VAL A 238 -1.62 -15.31 -7.85
N ILE A 239 -2.69 -14.54 -7.72
CA ILE A 239 -2.66 -13.08 -7.66
C ILE A 239 -3.13 -12.61 -6.29
N GLY A 240 -2.47 -11.61 -5.75
CA GLY A 240 -2.80 -10.99 -4.46
C GLY A 240 -3.08 -9.50 -4.62
N GLY A 241 -4.11 -9.01 -3.93
CA GLY A 241 -4.47 -7.61 -4.04
C GLY A 241 -5.53 -7.17 -3.05
N SER A 242 -5.97 -5.93 -3.17
CA SER A 242 -7.07 -5.38 -2.38
C SER A 242 -8.29 -5.13 -3.26
N ILE A 243 -9.45 -5.62 -2.81
CA ILE A 243 -10.74 -5.38 -3.47
C ILE A 243 -11.21 -3.98 -3.12
N LEU A 244 -11.37 -3.13 -4.14
CA LEU A 244 -11.77 -1.73 -4.01
C LEU A 244 -13.29 -1.58 -3.89
N GLN A 245 -14.03 -2.39 -4.63
CA GLN A 245 -15.49 -2.43 -4.69
C GLN A 245 -15.97 -3.82 -5.10
N GLY A 246 -17.22 -4.12 -4.80
CA GLY A 246 -17.84 -5.40 -5.14
C GLY A 246 -17.30 -6.57 -4.33
N ARG A 247 -17.56 -7.78 -4.79
CA ARG A 247 -17.13 -9.05 -4.19
C ARG A 247 -16.82 -10.08 -5.26
N PHE A 248 -15.90 -10.98 -4.94
CA PHE A 248 -15.57 -12.15 -5.75
C PHE A 248 -15.99 -13.43 -5.05
N GLU A 249 -16.44 -14.40 -5.83
CA GLU A 249 -16.75 -15.74 -5.38
C GLU A 249 -15.85 -16.78 -6.09
N ALA A 250 -15.61 -17.91 -5.43
CA ALA A 250 -14.93 -19.03 -6.09
C ALA A 250 -15.80 -19.58 -7.22
N GLY A 251 -15.22 -19.75 -8.41
CA GLY A 251 -15.93 -20.09 -9.65
C GLY A 251 -16.26 -18.89 -10.54
N ASP A 252 -16.03 -17.65 -10.09
CA ASP A 252 -16.20 -16.48 -10.93
C ASP A 252 -15.20 -16.47 -12.09
N GLU A 253 -15.69 -16.16 -13.30
CA GLU A 253 -14.82 -15.75 -14.40
C GLU A 253 -14.33 -14.33 -14.18
N ILE A 254 -13.03 -14.12 -14.38
CA ILE A 254 -12.38 -12.82 -14.21
C ILE A 254 -11.57 -12.41 -15.43
N GLU A 255 -11.51 -11.11 -15.63
CA GLU A 255 -10.69 -10.42 -16.61
C GLU A 255 -9.58 -9.65 -15.87
N ILE A 256 -8.36 -9.66 -16.43
CA ILE A 256 -7.19 -8.97 -15.90
C ILE A 256 -6.70 -7.99 -16.96
N ARG A 257 -6.69 -6.68 -16.65
CA ARG A 257 -6.26 -5.58 -17.55
C ARG A 257 -5.14 -4.75 -16.94
N PRO A 258 -4.21 -4.20 -17.74
CA PRO A 258 -4.13 -4.27 -19.21
C PRO A 258 -3.77 -5.65 -19.75
N GLY A 259 -3.39 -6.62 -18.90
CA GLY A 259 -3.06 -7.98 -19.27
C GLY A 259 -1.57 -8.17 -19.56
N VAL A 260 -1.26 -9.05 -20.52
CA VAL A 260 0.11 -9.42 -20.88
C VAL A 260 0.58 -8.74 -22.16
N ARG A 261 1.89 -8.49 -22.18
CA ARG A 261 2.56 -8.01 -23.39
C ARG A 261 2.66 -9.13 -24.41
N VAL A 262 2.18 -8.86 -25.63
CA VAL A 262 2.30 -9.74 -26.79
C VAL A 262 2.93 -8.99 -27.96
N GLU A 263 3.67 -9.69 -28.79
CA GLU A 263 4.24 -9.12 -30.03
C GLU A 263 3.44 -9.68 -31.22
N LYS A 264 2.70 -8.80 -31.93
CA LYS A 264 1.96 -9.14 -33.14
C LYS A 264 2.37 -8.22 -34.29
N HIS A 265 2.80 -8.80 -35.40
CA HIS A 265 3.21 -8.05 -36.59
C HIS A 265 4.28 -6.96 -36.31
N GLY A 266 5.25 -7.25 -35.45
CA GLY A 266 6.31 -6.31 -35.07
C GLY A 266 5.87 -5.14 -34.17
N LYS A 267 4.63 -5.18 -33.67
CA LYS A 267 4.11 -4.21 -32.70
C LYS A 267 3.91 -4.86 -31.33
N THR A 268 4.29 -4.15 -30.31
CA THR A 268 3.99 -4.52 -28.92
C THR A 268 2.53 -4.13 -28.62
N LEU A 269 1.72 -5.09 -28.20
CA LEU A 269 0.35 -4.92 -27.76
C LEU A 269 0.19 -5.47 -26.36
N TYR A 270 -0.87 -5.09 -25.68
CA TYR A 270 -1.27 -5.66 -24.38
C TYR A 270 -2.66 -6.29 -24.56
N GLU A 271 -2.77 -7.55 -24.20
CA GLU A 271 -4.02 -8.29 -24.33
C GLU A 271 -4.56 -8.66 -22.95
N PRO A 272 -5.85 -8.42 -22.68
CA PRO A 272 -6.50 -8.87 -21.47
C PRO A 272 -6.34 -10.38 -21.28
N ILE A 273 -6.27 -10.79 -20.02
CA ILE A 273 -6.24 -12.21 -19.66
C ILE A 273 -7.59 -12.57 -19.07
N PHE A 274 -8.13 -13.72 -19.48
CA PHE A 274 -9.36 -14.29 -18.90
C PHE A 274 -9.01 -15.58 -18.18
N THR A 275 -9.59 -15.77 -17.00
CA THR A 275 -9.39 -16.97 -16.18
C THR A 275 -10.52 -17.13 -15.18
N GLU A 276 -10.51 -18.23 -14.42
CA GLU A 276 -11.47 -18.55 -13.38
C GLU A 276 -10.81 -18.50 -11.98
N ILE A 277 -11.58 -18.10 -10.98
CA ILE A 277 -11.19 -18.14 -9.57
C ILE A 277 -11.37 -19.56 -9.02
N VAL A 278 -10.26 -20.26 -8.81
CA VAL A 278 -10.23 -21.61 -8.23
C VAL A 278 -10.35 -21.58 -6.71
N SER A 279 -9.75 -20.55 -6.09
CA SER A 279 -9.76 -20.41 -4.63
C SER A 279 -9.55 -18.98 -4.21
N LEU A 280 -10.15 -18.63 -3.07
CA LEU A 280 -10.01 -17.33 -2.41
C LEU A 280 -9.41 -17.52 -1.02
N HIS A 281 -8.49 -16.63 -0.65
CA HIS A 281 -7.85 -16.62 0.66
C HIS A 281 -7.87 -15.20 1.23
N ALA A 282 -8.40 -15.05 2.43
CA ALA A 282 -8.45 -13.79 3.17
C ALA A 282 -8.32 -14.04 4.67
N GLY A 283 -7.64 -13.16 5.41
CA GLY A 283 -7.48 -13.31 6.86
C GLY A 283 -6.86 -14.64 7.29
N GLY A 284 -5.90 -15.17 6.51
CA GLY A 284 -5.19 -16.42 6.81
C GLY A 284 -6.01 -17.71 6.60
N ARG A 285 -7.14 -17.66 5.91
CA ARG A 285 -8.03 -18.81 5.65
C ARG A 285 -8.55 -18.83 4.21
N LYS A 286 -8.91 -20.03 3.74
CA LYS A 286 -9.68 -20.20 2.50
C LYS A 286 -11.14 -19.77 2.77
N VAL A 287 -11.68 -18.93 1.88
CA VAL A 287 -13.05 -18.41 1.93
C VAL A 287 -13.80 -18.78 0.65
N LYS A 288 -15.12 -18.76 0.68
CA LYS A 288 -15.94 -18.95 -0.53
C LYS A 288 -16.15 -17.64 -1.27
N GLU A 289 -16.22 -16.55 -0.54
CA GLU A 289 -16.44 -15.18 -1.00
C GLU A 289 -15.42 -14.26 -0.34
N ALA A 290 -14.92 -13.27 -1.09
CA ALA A 290 -14.06 -12.21 -0.59
C ALA A 290 -14.68 -10.84 -0.94
N GLN A 291 -14.75 -9.96 0.05
CA GLN A 291 -15.36 -8.63 -0.05
C GLN A 291 -14.29 -7.53 -0.07
N CYS A 292 -14.75 -6.28 -0.17
CA CYS A 292 -13.88 -5.11 -0.12
C CYS A 292 -13.08 -5.03 1.19
N GLY A 293 -11.85 -4.53 1.08
CA GLY A 293 -10.91 -4.34 2.18
C GLY A 293 -10.02 -5.56 2.44
N GLY A 294 -8.95 -5.29 3.17
CA GLY A 294 -7.90 -6.28 3.41
C GLY A 294 -7.18 -6.71 2.15
N LEU A 295 -6.34 -7.71 2.32
CA LEU A 295 -5.65 -8.35 1.21
C LEU A 295 -6.23 -9.73 0.94
N VAL A 296 -6.48 -9.98 -0.32
CA VAL A 296 -7.08 -11.21 -0.82
C VAL A 296 -6.11 -11.89 -1.77
N GLY A 297 -5.91 -13.19 -1.57
CA GLY A 297 -5.21 -14.05 -2.51
C GLY A 297 -6.21 -14.82 -3.37
N ILE A 298 -6.09 -14.71 -4.69
CA ILE A 298 -6.91 -15.40 -5.68
C ILE A 298 -6.05 -16.46 -6.38
N GLY A 299 -6.38 -17.73 -6.17
CA GLY A 299 -5.83 -18.83 -6.97
C GLY A 299 -6.63 -18.94 -8.27
N THR A 300 -5.92 -19.04 -9.39
CA THR A 300 -6.50 -19.01 -10.75
C THR A 300 -6.13 -20.26 -11.56
N LEU A 301 -6.66 -20.37 -12.76
CA LEU A 301 -6.24 -21.36 -13.77
C LEU A 301 -5.09 -20.85 -14.66
N LEU A 302 -4.51 -19.69 -14.37
CA LEU A 302 -3.43 -19.13 -15.18
C LEU A 302 -2.19 -20.02 -15.16
N ASP A 303 -1.47 -20.05 -16.27
CA ASP A 303 -0.12 -20.60 -16.31
C ASP A 303 0.73 -19.91 -15.22
N PRO A 304 1.36 -20.67 -14.30
CA PRO A 304 2.18 -20.10 -13.23
C PRO A 304 3.30 -19.17 -13.70
N SER A 305 3.77 -19.34 -14.93
CA SER A 305 4.81 -18.49 -15.52
C SER A 305 4.36 -17.02 -15.65
N LEU A 306 3.06 -16.76 -15.86
CA LEU A 306 2.50 -15.41 -15.95
C LEU A 306 2.50 -14.67 -14.61
N THR A 307 2.38 -15.41 -13.51
CA THR A 307 2.32 -14.84 -12.15
C THR A 307 3.67 -14.81 -11.45
N LYS A 308 4.67 -15.50 -12.01
CA LYS A 308 6.02 -15.59 -11.45
C LYS A 308 6.66 -14.20 -11.32
N ALA A 309 7.40 -14.00 -10.24
CA ALA A 309 8.19 -12.79 -9.98
C ALA A 309 7.38 -11.49 -10.03
N ASP A 310 6.12 -11.53 -9.57
CA ASP A 310 5.23 -10.37 -9.55
C ASP A 310 4.85 -9.85 -10.96
N GLY A 311 4.86 -10.70 -11.99
CA GLY A 311 4.62 -10.34 -13.40
C GLY A 311 3.28 -9.65 -13.70
N LEU A 312 2.28 -9.81 -12.82
CA LEU A 312 0.96 -9.20 -12.97
C LEU A 312 0.72 -7.97 -12.08
N ILE A 313 1.74 -7.45 -11.37
CA ILE A 313 1.59 -6.19 -10.63
C ILE A 313 1.17 -5.06 -11.58
N GLY A 314 0.30 -4.18 -11.08
CA GLY A 314 -0.21 -3.03 -11.84
C GLY A 314 -1.34 -3.37 -12.80
N ASN A 315 -1.89 -4.58 -12.70
CA ASN A 315 -3.14 -4.92 -13.35
C ASN A 315 -4.33 -4.67 -12.42
N LEU A 316 -5.49 -4.50 -13.05
CA LEU A 316 -6.80 -4.45 -12.41
C LEU A 316 -7.54 -5.74 -12.75
N VAL A 317 -8.20 -6.35 -11.77
CA VAL A 317 -9.01 -7.56 -11.91
C VAL A 317 -10.47 -7.23 -11.70
N GLY A 318 -11.34 -7.75 -12.54
CA GLY A 318 -12.79 -7.60 -12.43
C GLY A 318 -13.54 -8.69 -13.19
N LYS A 319 -14.87 -8.58 -13.27
CA LYS A 319 -15.66 -9.45 -14.14
C LYS A 319 -15.46 -9.09 -15.61
N PRO A 320 -15.60 -10.06 -16.54
CA PRO A 320 -15.40 -9.82 -17.96
C PRO A 320 -16.21 -8.63 -18.49
N ASN A 321 -15.55 -7.75 -19.24
CA ASN A 321 -16.13 -6.54 -19.84
C ASN A 321 -16.66 -5.48 -18.87
N MET A 322 -16.30 -5.56 -17.56
CA MET A 322 -16.73 -4.59 -16.54
C MET A 322 -15.58 -3.71 -16.00
N LEU A 323 -14.38 -3.90 -16.54
CA LEU A 323 -13.23 -3.09 -16.19
C LEU A 323 -13.13 -1.82 -17.03
N PRO A 324 -12.49 -0.75 -16.50
CA PRO A 324 -12.15 0.43 -17.27
C PRO A 324 -11.34 0.11 -18.52
N PRO A 325 -11.30 1.01 -19.52
CA PRO A 325 -10.53 0.79 -20.74
C PRO A 325 -9.03 0.77 -20.47
N ASN A 326 -8.30 0.04 -21.33
CA ASN A 326 -6.86 0.16 -21.40
C ASN A 326 -6.50 1.47 -22.09
N ARG A 327 -5.74 2.33 -21.42
CA ARG A 327 -5.29 3.63 -21.95
C ARG A 327 -3.80 3.55 -22.30
N SER A 328 -3.46 3.71 -23.55
CA SER A 328 -2.07 3.87 -24.03
C SER A 328 -1.64 5.34 -24.03
N GLU A 329 -2.60 6.25 -23.95
CA GLU A 329 -2.43 7.68 -23.81
C GLU A 329 -3.23 8.15 -22.57
N LEU A 330 -2.66 9.08 -21.81
CA LEU A 330 -3.33 9.75 -20.70
C LEU A 330 -3.38 11.23 -20.91
N VAL A 331 -4.54 11.82 -20.67
CA VAL A 331 -4.73 13.25 -20.50
C VAL A 331 -4.87 13.53 -19.01
N LEU A 332 -3.96 14.31 -18.44
CA LEU A 332 -3.91 14.62 -17.03
C LEU A 332 -4.13 16.12 -16.79
N ASP A 333 -5.05 16.43 -15.88
CA ASP A 333 -5.11 17.73 -15.22
C ASP A 333 -4.05 17.72 -14.12
N SER A 334 -2.92 18.39 -14.36
CA SER A 334 -1.71 18.26 -13.55
C SER A 334 -1.62 19.31 -12.45
N HIS A 335 -1.33 18.86 -11.25
CA HIS A 335 -1.11 19.67 -10.05
C HIS A 335 0.32 19.46 -9.58
N LEU A 336 1.21 20.36 -9.99
CA LEU A 336 2.62 20.29 -9.64
C LEU A 336 2.86 20.91 -8.27
N LEU A 337 3.75 20.31 -7.51
CA LEU A 337 4.25 20.86 -6.25
C LEU A 337 5.15 22.07 -6.52
N GLU A 338 5.23 23.01 -5.61
CA GLU A 338 6.17 24.11 -5.70
C GLU A 338 7.62 23.62 -5.66
N ARG A 339 7.88 22.55 -4.95
CA ARG A 339 9.20 21.98 -4.72
C ARG A 339 9.19 20.46 -4.85
N ALA A 340 10.22 19.92 -5.49
CA ALA A 340 10.39 18.47 -5.62
C ALA A 340 10.68 17.85 -4.25
N ILE A 341 10.02 16.72 -3.99
CA ILE A 341 10.17 16.01 -2.74
C ILE A 341 11.35 15.04 -2.84
N GLY A 342 12.11 14.93 -1.75
CA GLY A 342 13.24 14.01 -1.65
C GLY A 342 14.57 14.53 -2.18
N THR A 343 14.68 15.81 -2.39
CA THR A 343 15.95 16.48 -2.66
C THR A 343 16.54 17.04 -1.36
N LYS A 344 17.87 16.93 -1.17
CA LYS A 344 18.55 17.54 0.00
C LYS A 344 18.38 19.06 0.02
N GLU A 345 18.42 19.69 -1.15
CA GLU A 345 18.08 21.08 -1.37
C GLU A 345 16.66 21.14 -1.94
N LEU A 346 15.86 22.10 -1.46
CA LEU A 346 14.47 22.29 -1.91
C LEU A 346 14.49 22.80 -3.37
N VAL A 347 14.54 21.88 -4.32
CA VAL A 347 14.57 22.19 -5.75
C VAL A 347 13.16 22.58 -6.20
N GLN A 348 13.03 23.75 -6.81
CA GLN A 348 11.78 24.21 -7.39
C GLN A 348 11.36 23.31 -8.55
N VAL A 349 10.06 23.01 -8.64
CA VAL A 349 9.51 22.22 -9.74
C VAL A 349 9.14 23.14 -10.89
N ASP A 350 9.93 23.06 -11.98
CA ASP A 350 9.59 23.74 -13.21
C ASP A 350 8.43 23.07 -13.94
N ARG A 351 7.80 23.81 -14.85
CA ARG A 351 6.75 23.27 -15.73
C ARG A 351 7.26 22.06 -16.51
N VAL A 352 6.35 21.14 -16.77
CA VAL A 352 6.61 19.96 -17.62
C VAL A 352 6.82 20.41 -19.06
N ASN A 353 7.77 19.80 -19.77
CA ASN A 353 8.11 20.15 -21.15
C ASN A 353 7.68 19.07 -22.15
N LYS A 354 7.36 19.47 -23.37
CA LYS A 354 7.09 18.53 -24.47
C LYS A 354 8.32 17.66 -24.73
N GLY A 355 8.09 16.35 -24.91
CA GLY A 355 9.14 15.35 -25.09
C GLY A 355 9.76 14.84 -23.77
N GLU A 356 9.42 15.46 -22.64
CA GLU A 356 9.89 15.01 -21.34
C GLU A 356 9.34 13.63 -20.99
N ARG A 357 10.14 12.81 -20.29
CA ARG A 357 9.74 11.50 -19.81
C ARG A 357 9.45 11.57 -18.31
N LEU A 358 8.24 11.20 -17.94
CA LEU A 358 7.76 11.19 -16.57
C LEU A 358 7.44 9.74 -16.14
N LEU A 359 7.72 9.42 -14.89
CA LEU A 359 7.22 8.19 -14.27
C LEU A 359 5.84 8.49 -13.68
N LEU A 360 4.90 7.62 -13.97
CA LEU A 360 3.52 7.72 -13.53
C LEU A 360 3.15 6.50 -12.70
N ASP A 361 2.55 6.73 -11.54
CA ASP A 361 1.94 5.71 -10.70
C ASP A 361 0.42 5.88 -10.75
N VAL A 362 -0.29 4.94 -11.40
CA VAL A 362 -1.75 4.94 -11.59
C VAL A 362 -2.32 3.72 -10.88
N GLY A 363 -2.98 3.91 -9.74
CA GLY A 363 -3.29 2.79 -8.86
C GLY A 363 -2.02 2.03 -8.49
N THR A 364 -1.97 0.73 -8.77
CA THR A 364 -0.77 -0.09 -8.57
C THR A 364 0.12 -0.20 -9.81
N ALA A 365 -0.27 0.43 -10.92
CA ALA A 365 0.48 0.39 -12.17
C ALA A 365 1.56 1.48 -12.21
N ILE A 366 2.79 1.07 -12.54
CA ILE A 366 3.93 1.96 -12.74
C ILE A 366 4.26 1.96 -14.24
N THR A 367 4.28 3.15 -14.86
CA THR A 367 4.60 3.29 -16.27
C THR A 367 5.38 4.56 -16.53
N VAL A 368 6.07 4.63 -17.67
CA VAL A 368 6.74 5.85 -18.14
C VAL A 368 5.90 6.45 -19.24
N GLY A 369 5.53 7.73 -19.09
CA GLY A 369 4.86 8.52 -20.10
C GLY A 369 5.81 9.51 -20.76
N SER A 370 5.72 9.68 -22.09
CA SER A 370 6.38 10.75 -22.82
C SER A 370 5.38 11.86 -23.11
N VAL A 371 5.69 13.09 -22.73
CA VAL A 371 4.81 14.25 -22.91
C VAL A 371 4.67 14.57 -24.41
N VAL A 372 3.48 14.42 -24.94
CA VAL A 372 3.14 14.72 -26.34
C VAL A 372 2.73 16.17 -26.50
N SER A 373 1.88 16.66 -25.59
CA SER A 373 1.42 18.06 -25.60
C SER A 373 1.20 18.55 -24.17
N MET A 374 1.26 19.86 -24.01
CA MET A 374 0.89 20.56 -22.77
C MET A 374 0.16 21.85 -23.14
N LYS A 375 -0.97 22.07 -22.50
CA LYS A 375 -1.75 23.31 -22.63
C LYS A 375 -2.29 23.70 -21.25
N ASN A 376 -1.77 24.79 -20.71
CA ASN A 376 -1.99 25.17 -19.30
C ASN A 376 -1.54 24.02 -18.38
N ASP A 377 -2.45 23.51 -17.52
CA ASP A 377 -2.21 22.42 -16.59
C ASP A 377 -2.60 21.04 -17.17
N ILE A 378 -3.11 21.00 -18.40
CA ILE A 378 -3.46 19.76 -19.08
C ILE A 378 -2.26 19.22 -19.81
N VAL A 379 -1.85 18.01 -19.44
CA VAL A 379 -0.69 17.29 -20.02
C VAL A 379 -1.15 16.01 -20.68
N THR A 380 -0.81 15.83 -21.96
CA THR A 380 -1.06 14.58 -22.69
C THR A 380 0.23 13.76 -22.74
N LEU A 381 0.14 12.50 -22.33
CA LEU A 381 1.30 11.60 -22.27
C LEU A 381 1.03 10.30 -23.04
N GLN A 382 1.96 9.92 -23.90
CA GLN A 382 2.01 8.60 -24.53
C GLN A 382 2.71 7.62 -23.58
N LEU A 383 2.06 6.54 -23.21
CA LEU A 383 2.56 5.57 -22.24
C LEU A 383 3.41 4.47 -22.89
N ALA A 384 4.48 4.07 -22.21
CA ALA A 384 5.30 2.93 -22.59
C ALA A 384 4.60 1.59 -22.32
N ARG A 385 3.82 1.51 -21.22
CA ARG A 385 2.91 0.42 -20.87
C ARG A 385 1.53 1.02 -20.64
N PRO A 386 0.47 0.50 -21.28
CA PRO A 386 -0.88 1.00 -21.02
C PRO A 386 -1.29 0.71 -19.58
N VAL A 387 -2.24 1.50 -19.09
CA VAL A 387 -2.86 1.33 -17.78
C VAL A 387 -4.36 1.13 -17.93
N CYS A 388 -4.96 0.34 -17.05
CA CYS A 388 -6.41 0.22 -16.94
C CYS A 388 -6.89 1.25 -15.92
N ALA A 389 -7.54 2.32 -16.39
CA ALA A 389 -7.94 3.43 -15.55
C ALA A 389 -9.16 4.15 -16.10
N GLU A 390 -9.95 4.77 -15.22
CA GLU A 390 -11.10 5.58 -15.58
C GLU A 390 -10.86 7.09 -15.38
N GLU A 391 -11.76 7.88 -15.91
CA GLU A 391 -11.75 9.32 -15.65
C GLU A 391 -11.94 9.61 -14.16
N GLY A 392 -11.20 10.59 -13.65
CA GLY A 392 -11.18 10.95 -12.23
C GLY A 392 -10.12 10.20 -11.41
N ASP A 393 -9.54 9.11 -11.94
CA ASP A 393 -8.45 8.43 -11.25
C ASP A 393 -7.22 9.35 -11.11
N ARG A 394 -6.47 9.15 -10.02
CA ARG A 394 -5.24 9.90 -9.75
C ARG A 394 -4.03 9.18 -10.30
N ALA A 395 -3.10 9.95 -10.85
CA ALA A 395 -1.78 9.53 -11.25
C ALA A 395 -0.73 10.34 -10.50
N ALA A 396 0.13 9.73 -9.71
CA ALA A 396 1.29 10.43 -9.15
C ALA A 396 2.33 10.63 -10.26
N ILE A 397 2.96 11.81 -10.28
CA ILE A 397 3.89 12.24 -11.33
C ILE A 397 5.28 12.41 -10.74
N SER A 398 6.25 11.67 -11.27
CA SER A 398 7.66 11.78 -10.88
C SER A 398 8.54 12.14 -12.07
N ARG A 399 9.52 13.02 -11.80
CA ARG A 399 10.52 13.50 -12.77
C ARG A 399 11.89 12.94 -12.44
N LYS A 400 12.68 12.62 -13.44
CA LYS A 400 14.05 12.17 -13.23
C LYS A 400 14.97 13.35 -12.94
N MET A 401 15.49 13.44 -11.71
CA MET A 401 16.38 14.50 -11.24
C MET A 401 17.65 13.86 -10.66
N ALA A 402 18.83 14.31 -11.13
CA ALA A 402 20.12 13.74 -10.74
C ALA A 402 20.17 12.19 -10.79
N GLY A 403 19.58 11.60 -11.85
CA GLY A 403 19.56 10.15 -12.06
C GLY A 403 18.47 9.38 -11.30
N ARG A 404 17.69 10.02 -10.45
CA ARG A 404 16.63 9.42 -9.60
C ARG A 404 15.26 9.98 -9.93
N TRP A 405 14.20 9.17 -9.75
CA TRP A 405 12.84 9.63 -9.86
C TRP A 405 12.44 10.37 -8.58
N ARG A 406 11.92 11.58 -8.73
CA ARG A 406 11.45 12.45 -7.63
C ARG A 406 10.02 12.85 -7.88
N LEU A 407 9.19 12.73 -6.84
CA LEU A 407 7.79 13.10 -6.89
C LEU A 407 7.68 14.63 -7.07
N ILE A 408 6.97 15.04 -8.12
CA ILE A 408 6.79 16.46 -8.49
C ILE A 408 5.33 16.90 -8.46
N GLY A 409 4.38 15.98 -8.30
CA GLY A 409 2.96 16.31 -8.27
C GLY A 409 2.08 15.11 -8.56
N TYR A 410 0.83 15.41 -8.89
CA TYR A 410 -0.14 14.42 -9.35
C TYR A 410 -0.97 14.98 -10.50
N GLY A 411 -1.68 14.11 -11.19
CA GLY A 411 -2.66 14.48 -12.20
C GLY A 411 -3.98 13.73 -11.99
N ILE A 412 -5.07 14.35 -12.40
CA ILE A 412 -6.38 13.72 -12.49
C ILE A 412 -6.61 13.33 -13.93
N ILE A 413 -6.92 12.05 -14.17
CA ILE A 413 -7.19 11.53 -15.52
C ILE A 413 -8.46 12.19 -16.07
N LYS A 414 -8.36 12.75 -17.26
CA LYS A 414 -9.47 13.29 -18.06
C LYS A 414 -9.76 12.38 -19.25
N GLU A 415 -10.93 12.58 -19.88
CA GLU A 415 -11.27 11.92 -21.14
C GLU A 415 -10.37 12.33 -22.32
#